data_65d6db246bfdefa1cb366e9c6e62fae9
#
_entry.id   65d6db246bfdefa1cb366e9c6e62fae9
#
_cell.length_a   1.000
_cell.length_b   1.000
_cell.length_c   1.000
_cell.angle_alpha   90.00
_cell.angle_beta   90.00
_cell.angle_gamma   90.00
#
_symmetry.space_group_name_H-M   'P 1'
#
loop_
_entity.id
_entity.type
_entity.pdbx_description
1 polymer ?
#
loop_
_entity_poly.entity_id
_entity_poly.type
_entity_poly.pdbx_seq_one_letter_code
_entity_poly.pdbx_strand_id
1 'polypeptide(L)'
;PAIRDPNAVVYLIPGVGMSTFARDKATARISGEFYVNAINVMRGASAVSEYQGLPEQEAFDIEYWLLEEAKLQRMPQPKSLAGRIALVTGGAGGIGAATAARYLSEGACVMLADINEEALKVARDTLVQRFGADVVGAVDIERASRAGGGDRH
;
A
#
# COMPACT_ATOMS: atom_id res chain seq x y z
N PRO A 1 -21.04 -2.82 18.62
CA PRO A 1 -20.79 -2.04 17.39
C PRO A 1 -20.72 -2.97 16.19
N ALA A 2 -21.03 -2.43 14.99
CA ALA A 2 -20.86 -3.19 13.76
C ALA A 2 -19.38 -3.17 13.32
N ILE A 3 -18.92 -4.29 12.75
CA ILE A 3 -17.58 -4.35 12.15
C ILE A 3 -17.50 -3.32 11.02
N ARG A 4 -16.49 -2.43 11.07
CA ARG A 4 -16.34 -1.35 10.09
C ARG A 4 -15.81 -1.82 8.75
N ASP A 5 -14.84 -2.73 8.77
CA ASP A 5 -14.25 -3.32 7.57
C ASP A 5 -14.01 -4.82 7.82
N PRO A 6 -14.71 -5.71 7.10
CA PRO A 6 -14.55 -7.15 7.26
C PRO A 6 -13.31 -7.71 6.55
N ASN A 7 -12.58 -6.88 5.79
CA ASN A 7 -11.43 -7.34 5.03
C ASN A 7 -10.21 -7.54 5.92
N ALA A 8 -9.55 -8.68 5.78
CA ALA A 8 -8.32 -8.94 6.49
C ALA A 8 -7.19 -8.03 5.97
N VAL A 9 -6.40 -7.49 6.89
CA VAL A 9 -5.23 -6.66 6.59
C VAL A 9 -4.01 -7.52 6.26
N VAL A 10 -3.92 -8.73 6.83
CA VAL A 10 -2.80 -9.64 6.66
C VAL A 10 -3.28 -10.97 6.11
N TYR A 11 -2.64 -11.43 5.04
CA TYR A 11 -2.89 -12.73 4.43
C TYR A 11 -1.62 -13.57 4.48
N LEU A 12 -1.71 -14.76 5.06
CA LEU A 12 -0.65 -15.77 5.04
C LEU A 12 -0.98 -16.78 3.94
N ILE A 13 -0.07 -16.94 2.98
CA ILE A 13 -0.25 -17.84 1.85
C ILE A 13 0.81 -18.94 1.95
N PRO A 14 0.42 -20.21 2.22
CA PRO A 14 1.37 -21.31 2.32
C PRO A 14 2.26 -21.42 1.08
N GLY A 15 3.57 -21.55 1.29
CA GLY A 15 4.56 -21.65 0.20
C GLY A 15 4.89 -20.34 -0.53
N VAL A 16 4.15 -19.27 -0.29
CA VAL A 16 4.38 -17.95 -0.91
C VAL A 16 4.90 -16.95 0.12
N GLY A 17 4.23 -16.81 1.25
CA GLY A 17 4.62 -15.86 2.30
C GLY A 17 3.44 -15.05 2.86
N MET A 18 3.71 -13.80 3.21
CA MET A 18 2.75 -12.89 3.80
C MET A 18 2.51 -11.70 2.87
N SER A 19 1.25 -11.33 2.70
CA SER A 19 0.84 -10.10 2.03
C SER A 19 0.04 -9.22 2.99
N THR A 20 0.23 -7.92 2.92
CA THR A 20 -0.47 -6.93 3.75
C THR A 20 -1.19 -5.91 2.88
N PHE A 21 -2.37 -5.50 3.32
CA PHE A 21 -3.23 -4.56 2.62
C PHE A 21 -3.64 -3.43 3.57
N ALA A 22 -3.65 -2.21 3.07
CA ALA A 22 -4.13 -1.04 3.79
C ALA A 22 -4.50 0.07 2.80
N ARG A 23 -4.98 1.19 3.32
CA ARG A 23 -5.35 2.38 2.53
C ARG A 23 -4.17 3.01 1.77
N ASP A 24 -2.95 2.78 2.24
CA ASP A 24 -1.70 3.26 1.64
C ASP A 24 -0.56 2.28 1.90
N LYS A 25 0.51 2.39 1.10
CA LYS A 25 1.65 1.49 1.14
C LYS A 25 2.42 1.57 2.47
N ALA A 26 2.52 2.77 3.06
CA ALA A 26 3.22 2.94 4.34
C ALA A 26 2.48 2.21 5.46
N THR A 27 1.16 2.34 5.54
CA THR A 27 0.32 1.62 6.50
C THR A 27 0.39 0.11 6.29
N ALA A 28 0.34 -0.37 5.03
CA ALA A 28 0.48 -1.79 4.72
C ALA A 28 1.84 -2.34 5.18
N ARG A 29 2.94 -1.60 4.96
CA ARG A 29 4.28 -1.97 5.42
C ARG A 29 4.34 -2.06 6.95
N ILE A 30 3.83 -1.05 7.65
CA ILE A 30 3.80 -1.02 9.12
C ILE A 30 3.01 -2.22 9.66
N SER A 31 1.85 -2.53 9.09
CA SER A 31 1.06 -3.71 9.46
C SER A 31 1.86 -5.01 9.31
N GLY A 32 2.64 -5.12 8.24
CA GLY A 32 3.53 -6.26 8.01
C GLY A 32 4.63 -6.36 9.06
N GLU A 33 5.28 -5.25 9.43
CA GLU A 33 6.31 -5.21 10.47
C GLU A 33 5.75 -5.64 11.84
N PHE A 34 4.56 -5.16 12.20
CA PHE A 34 3.87 -5.60 13.42
C PHE A 34 3.56 -7.09 13.40
N TYR A 35 3.11 -7.61 12.26
CA TYR A 35 2.79 -9.03 12.16
C TYR A 35 4.03 -9.93 12.22
N VAL A 36 5.15 -9.52 11.61
CA VAL A 36 6.44 -10.20 11.74
C VAL A 36 6.89 -10.23 13.21
N ASN A 37 6.73 -9.12 13.94
CA ASN A 37 7.02 -9.07 15.37
C ASN A 37 6.11 -10.04 16.14
N ALA A 38 4.82 -10.11 15.85
CA ALA A 38 3.90 -11.06 16.46
C ALA A 38 4.32 -12.52 16.21
N ILE A 39 4.75 -12.86 14.99
CA ILE A 39 5.29 -14.19 14.66
C ILE A 39 6.51 -14.52 15.52
N ASN A 40 7.42 -13.56 15.70
CA ASN A 40 8.61 -13.76 16.54
C ASN A 40 8.24 -13.98 18.03
N VAL A 41 7.25 -13.25 18.52
CA VAL A 41 6.71 -13.45 19.89
C VAL A 41 6.09 -14.84 20.03
N MET A 42 5.25 -15.25 19.07
CA MET A 42 4.66 -16.59 19.07
C MET A 42 5.72 -17.71 19.07
N ARG A 43 6.75 -17.57 18.22
CA ARG A 43 7.88 -18.51 18.20
C ARG A 43 8.64 -18.56 19.53
N GLY A 44 8.89 -17.40 20.14
CA GLY A 44 9.55 -17.30 21.43
C GLY A 44 8.70 -17.95 22.54
N ALA A 45 7.42 -17.67 22.57
CA ALA A 45 6.50 -18.26 23.52
C ALA A 45 6.43 -19.81 23.38
N SER A 46 6.33 -20.31 22.14
CA SER A 46 6.30 -21.74 21.85
C SER A 46 7.64 -22.47 22.20
N ALA A 47 8.74 -21.73 22.27
CA ALA A 47 10.03 -22.31 22.69
C ALA A 47 10.13 -22.57 24.21
N VAL A 48 9.35 -21.86 25.02
CA VAL A 48 9.38 -21.95 26.49
C VAL A 48 8.12 -22.57 27.08
N SER A 49 6.99 -22.53 26.37
CA SER A 49 5.68 -23.05 26.77
C SER A 49 4.77 -23.26 25.56
N GLU A 50 3.53 -23.67 25.78
CA GLU A 50 2.50 -23.70 24.75
C GLU A 50 1.98 -22.27 24.51
N TYR A 51 2.07 -21.79 23.24
CA TYR A 51 1.48 -20.51 22.87
C TYR A 51 -0.04 -20.59 22.84
N GLN A 52 -0.68 -19.66 23.52
CA GLN A 52 -2.13 -19.48 23.46
C GLN A 52 -2.45 -18.06 23.01
N GLY A 53 -3.27 -17.93 21.97
CA GLY A 53 -3.80 -16.65 21.53
C GLY A 53 -4.84 -16.10 22.51
N LEU A 54 -5.04 -14.79 22.50
CA LEU A 54 -6.14 -14.17 23.22
C LEU A 54 -7.49 -14.61 22.60
N PRO A 55 -8.58 -14.71 23.42
CA PRO A 55 -9.91 -14.87 22.89
C PRO A 55 -10.29 -13.78 21.90
N GLU A 56 -11.11 -14.10 20.90
CA GLU A 56 -11.58 -13.13 19.91
C GLU A 56 -12.29 -11.92 20.54
N GLN A 57 -12.97 -12.11 21.66
CA GLN A 57 -13.61 -11.02 22.40
C GLN A 57 -12.60 -9.97 22.90
N GLU A 58 -11.45 -10.40 23.40
CA GLU A 58 -10.38 -9.50 23.85
C GLU A 58 -9.81 -8.68 22.68
N ALA A 59 -9.64 -9.31 21.50
CA ALA A 59 -9.22 -8.62 20.30
C ALA A 59 -10.25 -7.58 19.86
N PHE A 60 -11.54 -7.92 19.93
CA PHE A 60 -12.63 -7.00 19.64
C PHE A 60 -12.68 -5.82 20.63
N ASP A 61 -12.54 -6.07 21.92
CA ASP A 61 -12.63 -5.06 22.96
C ASP A 61 -11.51 -4.03 22.86
N ILE A 62 -10.29 -4.46 22.50
CA ILE A 62 -9.15 -3.54 22.28
C ILE A 62 -9.31 -2.73 21.00
N GLU A 63 -9.81 -3.35 19.91
CA GLU A 63 -10.04 -2.68 18.62
C GLU A 63 -11.10 -1.57 18.72
N TYR A 64 -12.14 -1.79 19.54
CA TYR A 64 -13.25 -0.85 19.71
C TYR A 64 -13.19 -0.08 21.04
N TRP A 65 -12.01 0.02 21.63
CA TRP A 65 -11.81 0.79 22.85
C TRP A 65 -12.07 2.28 22.62
N LEU A 66 -12.80 2.92 23.54
CA LEU A 66 -13.27 4.31 23.39
C LEU A 66 -12.15 5.34 23.11
N LEU A 67 -10.95 5.14 23.67
CA LEU A 67 -9.81 6.03 23.42
C LEU A 67 -9.26 5.88 21.99
N GLU A 68 -9.22 4.67 21.43
CA GLU A 68 -8.85 4.47 20.03
C GLU A 68 -9.91 5.04 19.09
N GLU A 69 -11.20 4.87 19.41
CA GLU A 69 -12.29 5.50 18.68
C GLU A 69 -12.16 7.04 18.66
N ALA A 70 -11.89 7.65 19.81
CA ALA A 70 -11.68 9.08 19.90
C ALA A 70 -10.45 9.57 19.12
N LYS A 71 -9.40 8.77 19.06
CA LYS A 71 -8.20 9.03 18.25
C LYS A 71 -8.54 9.00 16.76
N LEU A 72 -9.24 7.96 16.28
CA LEU A 72 -9.68 7.85 14.89
C LEU A 72 -10.56 9.03 14.45
N GLN A 73 -11.47 9.50 15.30
CA GLN A 73 -12.33 10.66 15.03
C GLN A 73 -11.53 11.97 14.89
N ARG A 74 -10.37 12.07 15.55
CA ARG A 74 -9.49 13.25 15.48
C ARG A 74 -8.50 13.23 14.33
N MET A 75 -8.42 12.10 13.60
CA MET A 75 -7.53 12.01 12.45
C MET A 75 -7.93 13.00 11.35
N PRO A 76 -6.95 13.62 10.65
CA PRO A 76 -7.23 14.47 9.51
C PRO A 76 -8.09 13.74 8.46
N GLN A 77 -9.04 14.46 7.88
CA GLN A 77 -9.85 13.91 6.80
C GLN A 77 -8.95 13.49 5.62
N PRO A 78 -9.22 12.34 5.00
CA PRO A 78 -8.49 11.92 3.82
C PRO A 78 -8.59 12.96 2.71
N LYS A 79 -7.53 13.12 1.94
CA LYS A 79 -7.54 13.95 0.72
C LYS A 79 -8.51 13.36 -0.32
N SER A 80 -8.91 14.17 -1.31
CA SER A 80 -9.96 13.83 -2.28
C SER A 80 -9.70 12.54 -3.08
N LEU A 81 -8.43 12.22 -3.34
CA LEU A 81 -8.01 11.01 -4.07
C LEU A 81 -7.26 9.99 -3.18
N ALA A 82 -7.36 10.11 -1.86
CA ALA A 82 -6.74 9.14 -0.95
C ALA A 82 -7.22 7.71 -1.24
N GLY A 83 -6.28 6.76 -1.31
CA GLY A 83 -6.56 5.35 -1.64
C GLY A 83 -6.85 5.08 -3.13
N ARG A 84 -6.76 6.09 -4.00
CA ARG A 84 -6.91 5.90 -5.46
C ARG A 84 -5.56 5.62 -6.11
N ILE A 85 -5.59 4.78 -7.15
CA ILE A 85 -4.44 4.51 -8.01
C ILE A 85 -4.78 5.08 -9.39
N ALA A 86 -3.94 5.97 -9.90
CA ALA A 86 -4.10 6.60 -11.20
C ALA A 86 -3.00 6.14 -12.16
N LEU A 87 -3.37 5.69 -13.35
CA LEU A 87 -2.44 5.47 -14.47
C LEU A 87 -2.47 6.73 -15.34
N VAL A 88 -1.32 7.34 -15.57
CA VAL A 88 -1.15 8.54 -16.40
C VAL A 88 -0.32 8.18 -17.63
N THR A 89 -0.97 8.02 -18.78
CA THR A 89 -0.33 7.81 -20.08
C THR A 89 0.22 9.15 -20.62
N GLY A 90 1.34 9.13 -21.34
CA GLY A 90 2.08 10.34 -21.68
C GLY A 90 2.68 11.02 -20.44
N GLY A 91 2.97 10.21 -19.40
CA GLY A 91 3.40 10.68 -18.08
C GLY A 91 4.74 11.39 -18.04
N ALA A 92 5.58 11.20 -19.07
CA ALA A 92 6.85 11.91 -19.23
C ALA A 92 6.66 13.31 -19.82
N GLY A 93 5.52 13.59 -20.48
CA GLY A 93 5.23 14.91 -21.04
C GLY A 93 4.82 15.95 -19.99
N GLY A 94 4.94 17.23 -20.32
CA GLY A 94 4.64 18.32 -19.38
C GLY A 94 3.23 18.29 -18.82
N ILE A 95 2.21 17.96 -19.63
CA ILE A 95 0.81 17.86 -19.19
C ILE A 95 0.64 16.61 -18.30
N GLY A 96 1.18 15.46 -18.73
CA GLY A 96 1.10 14.22 -17.95
C GLY A 96 1.76 14.33 -16.58
N ALA A 97 2.98 14.88 -16.54
CA ALA A 97 3.72 15.10 -15.29
C ALA A 97 2.99 16.09 -14.36
N ALA A 98 2.42 17.18 -14.89
CA ALA A 98 1.63 18.12 -14.10
C ALA A 98 0.34 17.48 -13.54
N THR A 99 -0.35 16.67 -14.36
CA THR A 99 -1.53 15.91 -13.92
C THR A 99 -1.17 14.93 -12.82
N ALA A 100 -0.09 14.17 -13.00
CA ALA A 100 0.43 13.25 -11.98
C ALA A 100 0.76 13.97 -10.67
N ALA A 101 1.45 15.11 -10.74
CA ALA A 101 1.76 15.93 -9.57
C ALA A 101 0.48 16.39 -8.86
N ARG A 102 -0.55 16.77 -9.59
CA ARG A 102 -1.85 17.14 -8.99
C ARG A 102 -2.51 15.96 -8.30
N TYR A 103 -2.56 14.79 -8.92
CA TYR A 103 -3.14 13.59 -8.31
C TYR A 103 -2.40 13.19 -7.03
N LEU A 104 -1.07 13.21 -7.05
CA LEU A 104 -0.24 12.96 -5.87
C LEU A 104 -0.53 13.96 -4.75
N SER A 105 -0.70 15.24 -5.08
CA SER A 105 -1.03 16.27 -4.08
C SER A 105 -2.39 16.03 -3.41
N GLU A 106 -3.31 15.39 -4.11
CA GLU A 106 -4.64 14.98 -3.61
C GLU A 106 -4.63 13.60 -2.95
N GLY A 107 -3.47 12.97 -2.81
CA GLY A 107 -3.30 11.72 -2.06
C GLY A 107 -3.45 10.43 -2.86
N ALA A 108 -3.49 10.49 -4.19
CA ALA A 108 -3.44 9.31 -5.03
C ALA A 108 -2.05 8.68 -5.05
N CYS A 109 -1.97 7.37 -5.35
CA CYS A 109 -0.77 6.75 -5.91
C CYS A 109 -0.82 6.88 -7.43
N VAL A 110 0.32 7.15 -8.06
CA VAL A 110 0.38 7.36 -9.52
C VAL A 110 1.36 6.39 -10.16
N MET A 111 0.91 5.75 -11.24
CA MET A 111 1.73 5.02 -12.19
C MET A 111 1.86 5.86 -13.46
N LEU A 112 3.06 6.30 -13.76
CA LEU A 112 3.38 6.96 -15.03
C LEU A 112 3.60 5.92 -16.12
N ALA A 113 3.10 6.16 -17.31
CA ALA A 113 3.31 5.32 -18.48
C ALA A 113 3.69 6.19 -19.68
N ASP A 114 4.79 5.86 -20.34
CA ASP A 114 5.27 6.58 -21.54
C ASP A 114 6.10 5.63 -22.41
N ILE A 115 6.29 6.00 -23.68
CA ILE A 115 7.17 5.30 -24.62
C ILE A 115 8.62 5.80 -24.53
N ASN A 116 8.86 6.99 -23.98
CA ASN A 116 10.17 7.56 -23.79
C ASN A 116 10.71 7.21 -22.40
N GLU A 117 11.51 6.15 -22.32
CA GLU A 117 12.03 5.61 -21.06
C GLU A 117 12.88 6.64 -20.29
N GLU A 118 13.74 7.41 -20.97
CA GLU A 118 14.61 8.38 -20.31
C GLU A 118 13.83 9.55 -19.72
N ALA A 119 12.91 10.13 -20.49
CA ALA A 119 12.04 11.18 -19.99
C ALA A 119 11.12 10.70 -18.86
N LEU A 120 10.62 9.45 -18.97
CA LEU A 120 9.81 8.83 -17.94
C LEU A 120 10.57 8.67 -16.61
N LYS A 121 11.84 8.26 -16.67
CA LYS A 121 12.70 8.16 -15.50
C LYS A 121 12.90 9.52 -14.83
N VAL A 122 13.19 10.55 -15.60
CA VAL A 122 13.37 11.93 -15.08
C VAL A 122 12.07 12.43 -14.42
N ALA A 123 10.92 12.24 -15.08
CA ALA A 123 9.63 12.62 -14.53
C ALA A 123 9.31 11.88 -13.23
N ARG A 124 9.54 10.56 -13.21
CA ARG A 124 9.36 9.75 -12.00
C ARG A 124 10.26 10.24 -10.87
N ASP A 125 11.53 10.41 -11.11
CA ASP A 125 12.49 10.78 -10.07
C ASP A 125 12.18 12.16 -9.50
N THR A 126 11.75 13.11 -10.33
CA THR A 126 11.27 14.42 -9.89
C THR A 126 10.05 14.31 -8.96
N LEU A 127 9.08 13.48 -9.31
CA LEU A 127 7.89 13.26 -8.47
C LEU A 127 8.22 12.49 -7.20
N VAL A 128 9.13 11.50 -7.26
CA VAL A 128 9.61 10.76 -6.09
C VAL A 128 10.30 11.69 -5.09
N GLN A 129 11.13 12.61 -5.55
CA GLN A 129 11.78 13.60 -4.67
C GLN A 129 10.76 14.47 -3.91
N ARG A 130 9.63 14.77 -4.55
CA ARG A 130 8.60 15.65 -3.97
C ARG A 130 7.57 14.90 -3.12
N PHE A 131 7.18 13.68 -3.48
CA PHE A 131 6.05 12.97 -2.90
C PHE A 131 6.43 11.65 -2.23
N GLY A 132 7.65 11.17 -2.43
CA GLY A 132 8.13 9.89 -1.92
C GLY A 132 7.99 8.73 -2.91
N ALA A 133 8.86 7.73 -2.77
CA ALA A 133 8.91 6.57 -3.66
C ALA A 133 7.71 5.62 -3.51
N ASP A 134 7.02 5.68 -2.39
CA ASP A 134 5.91 4.77 -2.08
C ASP A 134 4.64 5.05 -2.89
N VAL A 135 4.51 6.24 -3.46
CA VAL A 135 3.30 6.68 -4.16
C VAL A 135 3.50 6.92 -5.67
N VAL A 136 4.73 6.75 -6.17
CA VAL A 136 5.07 6.98 -7.58
C VAL A 136 5.70 5.74 -8.19
N GLY A 137 5.07 5.19 -9.22
CA GLY A 137 5.63 4.16 -10.10
C GLY A 137 5.78 4.65 -11.53
N ALA A 138 6.53 3.89 -12.35
CA ALA A 138 6.65 4.13 -13.77
C ALA A 138 6.73 2.82 -14.55
N VAL A 139 6.13 2.78 -15.73
CA VAL A 139 6.15 1.65 -16.65
C VAL A 139 6.42 2.14 -18.07
N ASP A 140 7.46 1.56 -18.70
CA ASP A 140 7.72 1.73 -20.12
C ASP A 140 6.71 0.86 -20.92
N ILE A 141 5.87 1.52 -21.72
CA ILE A 141 4.80 0.85 -22.47
C ILE A 141 5.39 -0.04 -23.57
N GLU A 142 6.49 0.33 -24.19
CA GLU A 142 7.11 -0.47 -25.24
C GLU A 142 7.66 -1.80 -24.68
N ARG A 143 8.33 -1.74 -23.54
CA ARG A 143 8.82 -2.91 -22.83
C ARG A 143 7.71 -3.80 -22.29
N ALA A 144 6.65 -3.21 -21.76
CA ALA A 144 5.47 -3.94 -21.28
C ALA A 144 4.74 -4.68 -22.42
N SER A 145 4.64 -4.06 -23.60
CA SER A 145 4.05 -4.68 -24.80
C SER A 145 4.85 -5.89 -25.27
N ARG A 146 6.17 -5.82 -25.27
CA ARG A 146 7.06 -6.94 -25.64
C ARG A 146 7.00 -8.10 -24.64
N ALA A 147 6.85 -7.83 -23.37
CA ALA A 147 6.73 -8.85 -22.33
C ALA A 147 5.39 -9.60 -22.38
N GLY A 148 4.30 -8.94 -22.81
CA GLY A 148 2.98 -9.53 -22.95
C GLY A 148 2.72 -10.28 -24.26
N GLY A 149 3.65 -10.18 -25.25
CA GLY A 149 3.54 -10.80 -26.56
C GLY A 149 4.10 -12.23 -26.67
N GLY A 150 4.59 -12.80 -25.60
CA GLY A 150 5.43 -14.02 -25.58
C GLY A 150 4.70 -15.37 -25.45
N ASP A 151 3.37 -15.46 -25.50
CA ASP A 151 2.67 -16.75 -25.47
C ASP A 151 1.35 -16.71 -26.27
N ARG A 152 1.49 -16.73 -27.59
CA ARG A 152 0.40 -17.17 -28.48
C ARG A 152 0.99 -17.99 -29.62
N HIS A 153 1.30 -19.25 -29.33
CA HIS A 153 1.35 -20.31 -30.31
C HIS A 153 0.67 -21.54 -29.73
#